data_0caacf60357b0fe0514f4e897936b83e
#
_entry.id   0caacf60357b0fe0514f4e897936b83e
#
_cell.length_a   1.000
_cell.length_b   1.000
_cell.length_c   1.000
_cell.angle_alpha   90.00
_cell.angle_beta   90.00
_cell.angle_gamma   90.00
#
_symmetry.space_group_name_H-M   'P 1'
#
loop_
_entity.id
_entity.type
_entity.pdbx_description
1 polymer ?
#
loop_
_entity_poly.entity_id
_entity_poly.type
_entity_poly.pdbx_seq_one_letter_code
_entity_poly.pdbx_strand_id
1 'polypeptide(L)'
;MASQADVISNGAERREKRLSVVAHLKRGLPIAAGLLVILCIIQVAFRSLAAEPEPTTPTQASAMIGPHFSGQSADGRAFRITGERGVRDPKVEGRILITAPVLSLRNPNGVTQTATARDGIYDEPAHTLILTGDVRMDNGAGARFSAERAAIDTRTGSVSGQSGLRIDSGETQIQSGDYSVEEKGDRLIMKGGVRGRFTPQN
;
A
#
# COMPACT_ATOMS: atom_id res chain seq x y z
N MET A 1 62.84 -3.41 -79.35
CA MET A 1 61.88 -2.25 -79.21
C MET A 1 60.45 -2.84 -79.02
N ALA A 2 60.15 -3.34 -77.87
CA ALA A 2 58.80 -3.80 -77.51
C ALA A 2 58.72 -3.82 -75.98
N SER A 3 58.48 -2.66 -75.32
CA SER A 3 58.24 -2.69 -73.85
C SER A 3 57.63 -1.41 -73.32
N GLN A 4 56.87 -0.63 -74.11
CA GLN A 4 56.15 0.51 -73.54
C GLN A 4 54.65 0.54 -73.79
N ALA A 5 54.09 -0.39 -74.54
CA ALA A 5 52.66 -0.48 -74.84
C ALA A 5 51.89 -1.24 -73.77
N ASP A 6 52.51 -2.13 -73.02
CA ASP A 6 51.84 -3.01 -72.02
C ASP A 6 51.61 -2.36 -70.64
N VAL A 7 52.31 -1.28 -70.31
CA VAL A 7 52.17 -0.61 -69.02
C VAL A 7 51.01 0.36 -69.00
N ILE A 8 50.59 0.87 -70.16
CA ILE A 8 49.54 1.88 -70.29
C ILE A 8 48.11 1.22 -70.25
N SER A 9 48.00 -0.03 -70.74
CA SER A 9 46.69 -0.73 -70.78
C SER A 9 46.20 -1.18 -69.41
N ASN A 10 47.10 -1.58 -68.52
CA ASN A 10 46.74 -2.05 -67.17
C ASN A 10 46.34 -0.93 -66.21
N GLY A 11 46.66 0.31 -66.48
CA GLY A 11 46.27 1.47 -65.65
C GLY A 11 44.85 1.94 -65.90
N ALA A 12 44.35 1.78 -67.12
CA ALA A 12 43.02 2.24 -67.51
C ALA A 12 41.93 1.27 -66.98
N GLU A 13 42.13 -0.07 -67.09
CA GLU A 13 41.16 -1.03 -66.57
C GLU A 13 41.01 -1.02 -65.05
N ARG A 14 42.05 -0.69 -64.31
CA ARG A 14 41.98 -0.56 -62.85
C ARG A 14 41.25 0.73 -62.41
N ARG A 15 41.22 1.78 -63.21
CA ARG A 15 40.49 3.00 -62.90
C ARG A 15 39.00 2.86 -63.20
N GLU A 16 38.61 2.17 -64.26
CA GLU A 16 37.18 1.96 -64.55
C GLU A 16 36.52 1.03 -63.54
N LYS A 17 37.20 -0.04 -63.11
CA LYS A 17 36.67 -0.91 -62.07
C LYS A 17 36.50 -0.19 -60.69
N ARG A 18 37.35 0.79 -60.37
CA ARG A 18 37.22 1.56 -59.15
C ARG A 18 36.09 2.61 -59.20
N LEU A 19 35.84 3.18 -60.36
CA LEU A 19 34.76 4.16 -60.56
C LEU A 19 33.38 3.49 -60.56
N SER A 20 33.25 2.28 -61.10
CA SER A 20 31.99 1.53 -61.03
C SER A 20 31.66 1.06 -59.65
N VAL A 21 32.63 0.63 -58.83
CA VAL A 21 32.44 0.23 -57.41
C VAL A 21 32.02 1.41 -56.58
N VAL A 22 32.61 2.60 -56.76
CA VAL A 22 32.24 3.82 -56.05
C VAL A 22 30.85 4.34 -56.43
N ALA A 23 30.46 4.19 -57.72
CA ALA A 23 29.12 4.57 -58.18
C ALA A 23 28.02 3.65 -57.61
N HIS A 24 28.30 2.36 -57.53
CA HIS A 24 27.39 1.37 -56.92
C HIS A 24 27.34 1.54 -55.39
N LEU A 25 28.47 1.88 -54.73
CA LEU A 25 28.52 2.18 -53.30
C LEU A 25 27.77 3.45 -52.92
N LYS A 26 27.86 4.52 -53.72
CA LYS A 26 27.10 5.79 -53.53
C LYS A 26 25.59 5.61 -53.66
N ARG A 27 25.12 4.69 -54.53
CA ARG A 27 23.69 4.40 -54.68
C ARG A 27 23.19 3.30 -53.71
N GLY A 28 24.04 2.34 -53.36
CA GLY A 28 23.70 1.25 -52.45
C GLY A 28 23.64 1.68 -50.98
N LEU A 29 24.48 2.64 -50.56
CA LEU A 29 24.57 3.12 -49.19
C LEU A 29 23.25 3.72 -48.66
N PRO A 30 22.55 4.63 -49.39
CA PRO A 30 21.28 5.15 -48.87
C PRO A 30 20.16 4.12 -48.89
N ILE A 31 20.21 3.11 -49.80
CA ILE A 31 19.23 2.04 -49.86
C ILE A 31 19.45 1.10 -48.67
N ALA A 32 20.68 0.77 -48.33
CA ALA A 32 21.02 -0.06 -47.18
C ALA A 32 20.66 0.64 -45.84
N ALA A 33 20.91 1.95 -45.76
CA ALA A 33 20.51 2.76 -44.60
C ALA A 33 18.98 2.82 -44.44
N GLY A 34 18.25 3.00 -45.53
CA GLY A 34 16.79 2.97 -45.54
C GLY A 34 16.21 1.62 -45.09
N LEU A 35 16.79 0.54 -45.60
CA LEU A 35 16.41 -0.84 -45.19
C LEU A 35 16.64 -1.08 -43.68
N LEU A 36 17.75 -0.57 -43.14
CA LEU A 36 18.10 -0.71 -41.73
C LEU A 36 17.13 0.07 -40.83
N VAL A 37 16.74 1.28 -41.24
CA VAL A 37 15.73 2.07 -40.55
C VAL A 37 14.35 1.39 -40.56
N ILE A 38 13.95 0.84 -41.72
CA ILE A 38 12.70 0.09 -41.84
C ILE A 38 12.73 -1.14 -40.94
N LEU A 39 13.85 -1.86 -40.91
CA LEU A 39 14.02 -3.03 -40.01
C LEU A 39 13.92 -2.66 -38.54
N CYS A 40 14.52 -1.52 -38.13
CA CYS A 40 14.38 -1.01 -36.77
C CYS A 40 12.93 -0.63 -36.42
N ILE A 41 12.22 0.01 -37.35
CA ILE A 41 10.81 0.37 -37.17
C ILE A 41 9.95 -0.90 -37.01
N ILE A 42 10.19 -1.90 -37.86
CA ILE A 42 9.51 -3.19 -37.78
C ILE A 42 9.80 -3.89 -36.44
N GLN A 43 11.06 -3.89 -35.97
CA GLN A 43 11.39 -4.46 -34.67
C GLN A 43 10.72 -3.73 -33.50
N VAL A 44 10.67 -2.40 -33.55
CA VAL A 44 9.97 -1.62 -32.52
C VAL A 44 8.47 -1.88 -32.57
N ALA A 45 7.87 -1.92 -33.76
CA ALA A 45 6.45 -2.21 -33.93
C ALA A 45 6.10 -3.64 -33.46
N PHE A 46 6.94 -4.63 -33.80
CA PHE A 46 6.76 -6.01 -33.30
C PHE A 46 6.92 -6.12 -31.78
N ARG A 47 7.87 -5.40 -31.17
CA ARG A 47 8.00 -5.37 -29.72
C ARG A 47 6.82 -4.68 -29.04
N SER A 48 6.24 -3.66 -29.66
CA SER A 48 5.03 -2.99 -29.13
C SER A 48 3.77 -3.85 -29.25
N LEU A 49 3.67 -4.70 -30.27
CA LEU A 49 2.54 -5.61 -30.44
C LEU A 49 2.73 -6.95 -29.70
N ALA A 50 3.98 -7.36 -29.47
CA ALA A 50 4.35 -8.56 -28.72
C ALA A 50 4.72 -8.25 -27.26
N ALA A 51 4.50 -7.02 -26.78
CA ALA A 51 4.43 -6.77 -25.35
C ALA A 51 3.18 -7.49 -24.84
N GLU A 52 3.30 -8.80 -24.60
CA GLU A 52 2.47 -9.44 -23.60
C GLU A 52 2.51 -8.53 -22.38
N PRO A 53 1.34 -8.16 -21.80
CA PRO A 53 1.35 -7.46 -20.53
C PRO A 53 2.26 -8.31 -19.64
N GLU A 54 3.39 -7.73 -19.19
CA GLU A 54 4.24 -8.39 -18.22
C GLU A 54 3.27 -9.00 -17.21
N PRO A 55 3.34 -10.31 -16.94
CA PRO A 55 2.54 -10.86 -15.88
C PRO A 55 2.88 -9.98 -14.70
N THR A 56 1.91 -9.13 -14.29
CA THR A 56 2.04 -8.39 -13.05
C THR A 56 2.30 -9.47 -12.04
N THR A 57 3.55 -9.68 -11.73
CA THR A 57 3.97 -10.56 -10.64
C THR A 57 3.05 -10.14 -9.52
N PRO A 58 2.16 -11.02 -9.03
CA PRO A 58 1.25 -10.62 -7.96
C PRO A 58 2.17 -10.03 -6.93
N THR A 59 2.01 -8.72 -6.65
CA THR A 59 2.83 -8.03 -5.67
C THR A 59 2.70 -8.90 -4.45
N GLN A 60 3.74 -9.67 -4.15
CA GLN A 60 3.70 -10.61 -3.02
C GLN A 60 3.37 -9.72 -1.86
N ALA A 61 2.15 -9.86 -1.36
CA ALA A 61 1.68 -9.07 -0.25
C ALA A 61 2.72 -9.23 0.84
N SER A 62 3.51 -8.17 1.09
CA SER A 62 4.58 -8.23 2.09
C SER A 62 3.97 -8.57 3.41
N ALA A 63 4.12 -9.82 3.82
CA ALA A 63 3.64 -10.30 5.11
C ALA A 63 4.71 -9.97 6.17
N MET A 64 4.29 -9.30 7.22
CA MET A 64 5.09 -8.99 8.40
C MET A 64 4.66 -9.89 9.55
N ILE A 65 5.60 -10.45 10.26
CA ILE A 65 5.35 -11.16 11.50
C ILE A 65 5.61 -10.19 12.66
N GLY A 66 4.67 -10.09 13.59
CA GLY A 66 4.75 -9.14 14.69
C GLY A 66 4.80 -7.68 14.24
N PRO A 67 3.85 -7.19 13.41
CA PRO A 67 3.86 -5.81 12.96
C PRO A 67 3.83 -4.85 14.16
N HIS A 68 4.55 -3.74 14.04
CA HIS A 68 4.67 -2.75 15.08
C HIS A 68 4.60 -1.35 14.48
N PHE A 69 3.55 -0.62 14.80
CA PHE A 69 3.36 0.76 14.41
C PHE A 69 3.27 1.62 15.66
N SER A 70 3.91 2.76 15.67
CA SER A 70 3.85 3.71 16.78
C SER A 70 3.79 5.12 16.25
N GLY A 71 3.11 5.98 17.01
CA GLY A 71 2.95 7.37 16.66
C GLY A 71 2.48 8.17 17.87
N GLN A 72 2.11 9.40 17.60
CA GLN A 72 1.57 10.32 18.59
C GLN A 72 0.30 10.95 18.05
N SER A 73 -0.75 10.98 18.86
CA SER A 73 -1.98 11.68 18.51
C SER A 73 -1.82 13.19 18.65
N ALA A 74 -2.75 13.96 18.09
CA ALA A 74 -2.68 15.42 18.06
C ALA A 74 -2.62 16.06 19.47
N ASP A 75 -3.12 15.37 20.49
CA ASP A 75 -3.10 15.80 21.89
C ASP A 75 -1.87 15.28 22.66
N GLY A 76 -0.88 14.72 21.97
CA GLY A 76 0.37 14.25 22.55
C GLY A 76 0.34 12.86 23.18
N ARG A 77 -0.77 12.11 23.08
CA ARG A 77 -0.82 10.73 23.55
C ARG A 77 -0.03 9.82 22.63
N ALA A 78 0.86 9.01 23.19
CA ALA A 78 1.59 8.02 22.42
C ALA A 78 0.69 6.81 22.14
N PHE A 79 0.60 6.38 20.89
CA PHE A 79 -0.09 5.14 20.52
C PHE A 79 0.88 4.10 19.95
N ARG A 80 0.50 2.84 20.11
CA ARG A 80 1.20 1.70 19.56
C ARG A 80 0.18 0.67 19.08
N ILE A 81 0.34 0.23 17.84
CA ILE A 81 -0.45 -0.85 17.24
C ILE A 81 0.49 -2.02 17.02
N THR A 82 0.14 -3.18 17.53
CA THR A 82 0.86 -4.45 17.32
C THR A 82 -0.12 -5.50 16.83
N GLY A 83 0.38 -6.63 16.36
CA GLY A 83 -0.44 -7.76 15.96
C GLY A 83 0.42 -9.01 15.76
N GLU A 84 -0.21 -10.15 15.56
CA GLU A 84 0.50 -11.40 15.26
C GLU A 84 1.05 -11.39 13.84
N ARG A 85 0.25 -10.90 12.89
CA ARG A 85 0.60 -10.84 11.47
C ARG A 85 0.05 -9.58 10.85
N GLY A 86 0.83 -8.97 9.98
CA GLY A 86 0.42 -7.85 9.13
C GLY A 86 0.62 -8.18 7.66
N VAL A 87 -0.35 -7.82 6.83
CA VAL A 87 -0.27 -7.98 5.38
C VAL A 87 -0.59 -6.64 4.75
N ARG A 88 0.30 -6.11 3.93
CA ARG A 88 0.06 -4.87 3.18
C ARG A 88 -1.01 -5.13 2.10
N ASP A 89 -2.02 -4.27 2.05
CA ASP A 89 -3.06 -4.36 1.02
C ASP A 89 -2.46 -4.05 -0.36
N PRO A 90 -2.50 -4.98 -1.33
CA PRO A 90 -1.92 -4.73 -2.65
C PRO A 90 -2.71 -3.71 -3.49
N LYS A 91 -3.95 -3.40 -3.10
CA LYS A 91 -4.86 -2.50 -3.84
C LYS A 91 -4.88 -1.09 -3.28
N VAL A 92 -4.54 -0.92 -2.02
CA VAL A 92 -4.64 0.37 -1.32
C VAL A 92 -3.31 0.65 -0.61
N GLU A 93 -2.60 1.64 -1.12
CA GLU A 93 -1.33 2.07 -0.54
C GLU A 93 -1.50 2.56 0.89
N GLY A 94 -0.56 2.20 1.77
CA GLY A 94 -0.60 2.58 3.17
C GLY A 94 -1.61 1.81 4.03
N ARG A 95 -2.35 0.86 3.45
CA ARG A 95 -3.30 0.01 4.18
C ARG A 95 -2.66 -1.31 4.59
N ILE A 96 -2.90 -1.73 5.83
CA ILE A 96 -2.34 -2.93 6.42
C ILE A 96 -3.45 -3.71 7.11
N LEU A 97 -3.61 -4.97 6.72
CA LEU A 97 -4.49 -5.91 7.39
C LEU A 97 -3.70 -6.58 8.52
N ILE A 98 -4.24 -6.56 9.73
CA ILE A 98 -3.56 -7.03 10.94
C ILE A 98 -4.41 -8.14 11.58
N THR A 99 -3.79 -9.26 11.84
CA THR A 99 -4.39 -10.35 12.62
C THR A 99 -4.07 -10.15 14.11
N ALA A 100 -5.08 -10.33 14.94
CA ALA A 100 -5.01 -10.14 16.39
C ALA A 100 -4.40 -8.78 16.79
N PRO A 101 -4.96 -7.64 16.30
CA PRO A 101 -4.43 -6.32 16.60
C PRO A 101 -4.58 -5.97 18.08
N VAL A 102 -3.57 -5.30 18.62
CA VAL A 102 -3.57 -4.67 19.93
C VAL A 102 -3.18 -3.22 19.77
N LEU A 103 -4.10 -2.31 20.04
CA LEU A 103 -3.83 -0.88 20.18
C LEU A 103 -3.59 -0.56 21.66
N SER A 104 -2.51 0.13 21.94
CA SER A 104 -2.23 0.72 23.26
C SER A 104 -2.11 2.22 23.10
N LEU A 105 -2.86 2.98 23.86
CA LEU A 105 -2.85 4.44 23.89
C LEU A 105 -2.45 4.88 25.30
N ARG A 106 -1.33 5.57 25.41
CA ARG A 106 -0.81 6.05 26.70
C ARG A 106 -1.06 7.52 26.88
N ASN A 107 -1.84 7.86 27.89
CA ASN A 107 -2.13 9.24 28.27
C ASN A 107 -0.91 9.89 28.96
N PRO A 108 -0.80 11.23 28.94
CA PRO A 108 0.28 11.95 29.65
C PRO A 108 0.34 11.69 31.14
N ASN A 109 -0.81 11.36 31.77
CA ASN A 109 -0.91 10.99 33.19
C ASN A 109 -0.46 9.53 33.48
N GLY A 110 0.04 8.80 32.47
CA GLY A 110 0.54 7.44 32.60
C GLY A 110 -0.50 6.34 32.46
N VAL A 111 -1.80 6.67 32.40
CA VAL A 111 -2.87 5.68 32.18
C VAL A 111 -2.76 5.13 30.76
N THR A 112 -2.81 3.80 30.64
CA THR A 112 -2.81 3.12 29.35
C THR A 112 -4.20 2.57 29.06
N GLN A 113 -4.75 2.98 27.93
CA GLN A 113 -5.96 2.43 27.35
C GLN A 113 -5.56 1.35 26.33
N THR A 114 -6.32 0.28 26.25
CA THR A 114 -6.04 -0.81 25.30
C THR A 114 -7.28 -1.15 24.48
N ALA A 115 -7.08 -1.52 23.23
CA ALA A 115 -8.11 -2.10 22.40
C ALA A 115 -7.56 -3.33 21.68
N THR A 116 -8.32 -4.43 21.69
CA THR A 116 -7.98 -5.69 21.02
C THR A 116 -9.12 -6.15 20.13
N ALA A 117 -8.82 -6.92 19.10
CA ALA A 117 -9.82 -7.52 18.24
C ALA A 117 -9.26 -8.78 17.57
N ARG A 118 -10.11 -9.51 16.83
CA ARG A 118 -9.67 -10.61 16.00
C ARG A 118 -8.94 -10.14 14.76
N ASP A 119 -9.50 -9.14 14.08
CA ASP A 119 -8.98 -8.57 12.85
C ASP A 119 -8.93 -7.05 12.92
N GLY A 120 -7.96 -6.45 12.25
CA GLY A 120 -7.80 -5.02 12.13
C GLY A 120 -7.37 -4.58 10.75
N ILE A 121 -7.79 -3.39 10.38
CA ILE A 121 -7.32 -2.69 9.18
C ILE A 121 -6.77 -1.35 9.62
N TYR A 122 -5.48 -1.16 9.47
CA TYR A 122 -4.84 0.14 9.71
C TYR A 122 -4.60 0.83 8.38
N ASP A 123 -5.19 2.01 8.23
CA ASP A 123 -5.02 2.90 7.09
C ASP A 123 -4.15 4.07 7.55
N GLU A 124 -2.86 4.00 7.21
CA GLU A 124 -1.86 4.95 7.68
C GLU A 124 -2.14 6.38 7.16
N PRO A 125 -2.42 6.60 5.86
CA PRO A 125 -2.76 7.94 5.35
C PRO A 125 -4.02 8.54 5.98
N ALA A 126 -5.02 7.70 6.26
CA ALA A 126 -6.28 8.13 6.87
C ALA A 126 -6.21 8.23 8.40
N HIS A 127 -5.11 7.77 9.01
CA HIS A 127 -4.96 7.64 10.46
C HIS A 127 -6.09 6.85 11.13
N THR A 128 -6.63 5.86 10.46
CA THR A 128 -7.81 5.12 10.92
C THR A 128 -7.46 3.65 11.17
N LEU A 129 -7.81 3.15 12.34
CA LEU A 129 -7.76 1.74 12.70
C LEU A 129 -9.18 1.20 12.83
N ILE A 130 -9.56 0.28 11.96
CA ILE A 130 -10.83 -0.43 12.03
C ILE A 130 -10.58 -1.78 12.68
N LEU A 131 -11.21 -2.02 13.81
CA LEU A 131 -11.20 -3.28 14.53
C LEU A 131 -12.49 -4.06 14.26
N THR A 132 -12.39 -5.36 14.07
CA THR A 132 -13.55 -6.22 13.76
C THR A 132 -13.40 -7.57 14.47
N GLY A 133 -14.52 -8.05 14.98
CA GLY A 133 -14.63 -9.35 15.66
C GLY A 133 -14.10 -9.31 17.09
N ASP A 134 -15.01 -9.46 18.04
CA ASP A 134 -14.73 -9.53 19.47
C ASP A 134 -13.85 -8.36 19.98
N VAL A 135 -14.24 -7.15 19.55
CA VAL A 135 -13.53 -5.93 19.96
C VAL A 135 -13.69 -5.72 21.46
N ARG A 136 -12.59 -5.59 22.16
CA ARG A 136 -12.54 -5.31 23.59
C ARG A 136 -11.66 -4.11 23.85
N MET A 137 -12.16 -3.17 24.62
CA MET A 137 -11.45 -1.95 25.00
C MET A 137 -11.46 -1.81 26.51
N ASP A 138 -10.33 -1.44 27.08
CA ASP A 138 -10.15 -1.12 28.50
C ASP A 138 -9.65 0.31 28.60
N ASN A 139 -10.30 1.12 29.41
CA ASN A 139 -9.93 2.54 29.59
C ASN A 139 -8.80 2.75 30.61
N GLY A 140 -8.28 1.68 31.20
CA GLY A 140 -7.26 1.75 32.24
C GLY A 140 -7.74 2.31 33.59
N ALA A 141 -9.06 2.55 33.74
CA ALA A 141 -9.71 3.08 34.94
C ALA A 141 -10.85 2.17 35.42
N GLY A 142 -10.88 0.90 34.99
CA GLY A 142 -11.82 -0.12 35.43
C GLY A 142 -13.08 -0.28 34.59
N ALA A 143 -13.29 0.54 33.55
CA ALA A 143 -14.38 0.33 32.59
C ALA A 143 -13.90 -0.49 31.38
N ARG A 144 -14.68 -1.52 31.05
CA ARG A 144 -14.47 -2.38 29.88
C ARG A 144 -15.60 -2.19 28.88
N PHE A 145 -15.23 -2.14 27.63
CA PHE A 145 -16.14 -1.98 26.51
C PHE A 145 -15.98 -3.17 25.58
N SER A 146 -17.09 -3.68 25.06
CA SER A 146 -17.08 -4.71 24.05
C SER A 146 -18.02 -4.35 22.90
N ALA A 147 -17.60 -4.61 21.67
CA ALA A 147 -18.34 -4.36 20.45
C ALA A 147 -17.96 -5.38 19.37
N GLU A 148 -18.77 -5.53 18.34
CA GLU A 148 -18.39 -6.35 17.17
C GLU A 148 -17.44 -5.59 16.25
N ARG A 149 -17.56 -4.27 16.18
CA ARG A 149 -16.72 -3.40 15.35
C ARG A 149 -16.48 -2.05 16.00
N ALA A 150 -15.28 -1.51 15.83
CA ALA A 150 -14.91 -0.17 16.22
C ALA A 150 -14.03 0.49 15.15
N ALA A 151 -14.28 1.75 14.86
CA ALA A 151 -13.40 2.60 14.07
C ALA A 151 -12.74 3.62 15.00
N ILE A 152 -11.42 3.67 14.97
CA ILE A 152 -10.60 4.50 15.85
C ILE A 152 -9.78 5.45 14.97
N ASP A 153 -9.94 6.74 15.16
CA ASP A 153 -9.04 7.76 14.60
C ASP A 153 -7.82 7.88 15.52
N THR A 154 -6.65 7.44 15.03
CA THR A 154 -5.42 7.44 15.82
C THR A 154 -4.84 8.84 16.02
N ARG A 155 -5.28 9.82 15.22
CA ARG A 155 -4.85 11.21 15.34
C ARG A 155 -5.62 11.95 16.44
N THR A 156 -6.94 11.73 16.55
CA THR A 156 -7.80 12.41 17.53
C THR A 156 -8.12 11.56 18.74
N GLY A 157 -7.98 10.23 18.63
CA GLY A 157 -8.40 9.27 19.63
C GLY A 157 -9.91 9.06 19.69
N SER A 158 -10.67 9.55 18.70
CA SER A 158 -12.11 9.31 18.60
C SER A 158 -12.39 7.85 18.26
N VAL A 159 -13.45 7.29 18.83
CA VAL A 159 -13.89 5.92 18.58
C VAL A 159 -15.37 5.92 18.20
N SER A 160 -15.74 5.17 17.19
CA SER A 160 -17.13 5.03 16.78
C SER A 160 -17.46 3.61 16.32
N GLY A 161 -18.74 3.20 16.44
CA GLY A 161 -19.23 1.93 15.98
C GLY A 161 -20.75 1.91 15.89
N GLN A 162 -21.26 1.07 14.98
CA GLN A 162 -22.69 0.91 14.71
C GLN A 162 -23.16 -0.54 14.92
N SER A 163 -22.42 -1.33 15.67
CA SER A 163 -22.62 -2.78 15.82
C SER A 163 -22.90 -3.20 17.25
N GLY A 164 -23.45 -2.29 18.04
CA GLY A 164 -23.69 -2.51 19.46
C GLY A 164 -22.47 -2.24 20.33
N LEU A 165 -22.69 -1.62 21.46
CA LEU A 165 -21.70 -1.44 22.50
C LEU A 165 -22.22 -2.05 23.80
N ARG A 166 -21.38 -2.80 24.49
CA ARG A 166 -21.61 -3.20 25.88
C ARG A 166 -20.50 -2.59 26.74
N ILE A 167 -20.92 -1.95 27.82
CA ILE A 167 -20.03 -1.40 28.82
C ILE A 167 -20.21 -2.20 30.10
N ASP A 168 -19.13 -2.61 30.70
CA ASP A 168 -19.09 -3.25 32.02
C ASP A 168 -18.14 -2.45 32.91
N SER A 169 -18.71 -1.91 33.99
CA SER A 169 -17.97 -1.14 34.99
C SER A 169 -18.42 -1.60 36.39
N GLY A 170 -18.04 -2.85 36.72
CA GLY A 170 -18.36 -3.48 38.00
C GLY A 170 -19.88 -3.60 38.24
N GLU A 171 -20.47 -2.62 38.88
CA GLU A 171 -21.89 -2.63 39.27
C GLU A 171 -22.83 -2.20 38.12
N THR A 172 -22.30 -1.61 37.08
CA THR A 172 -23.07 -1.02 36.00
C THR A 172 -22.81 -1.73 34.68
N GLN A 173 -23.88 -2.20 34.03
CA GLN A 173 -23.85 -2.72 32.69
C GLN A 173 -24.73 -1.86 31.79
N ILE A 174 -24.18 -1.37 30.67
CA ILE A 174 -24.91 -0.56 29.70
C ILE A 174 -24.76 -1.20 28.33
N GLN A 175 -25.83 -1.18 27.54
CA GLN A 175 -25.86 -1.63 26.13
C GLN A 175 -26.47 -0.54 25.25
N SER A 176 -25.91 -0.36 24.05
CA SER A 176 -26.44 0.55 23.05
C SER A 176 -26.29 -0.04 21.65
N GLY A 177 -27.09 0.41 20.68
CA GLY A 177 -26.95 0.01 19.26
C GLY A 177 -25.76 0.65 18.61
N ASP A 178 -25.67 1.98 18.72
CA ASP A 178 -24.61 2.79 18.14
C ASP A 178 -23.87 3.57 19.25
N TYR A 179 -22.62 3.88 19.00
CA TYR A 179 -21.81 4.65 19.93
C TYR A 179 -20.78 5.53 19.24
N SER A 180 -20.43 6.61 19.89
CA SER A 180 -19.36 7.52 19.49
C SER A 180 -18.69 8.06 20.75
N VAL A 181 -17.38 7.92 20.80
CA VAL A 181 -16.52 8.57 21.80
C VAL A 181 -15.84 9.72 21.11
N GLU A 182 -16.08 10.93 21.58
CA GLU A 182 -15.49 12.14 21.03
C GLU A 182 -14.00 12.24 21.36
N GLU A 183 -13.35 13.24 20.78
CA GLU A 183 -11.93 13.52 20.99
C GLU A 183 -11.55 13.46 22.47
N LYS A 184 -10.39 12.87 22.76
CA LYS A 184 -9.82 12.70 24.11
C LYS A 184 -10.56 11.70 25.02
N GLY A 185 -11.67 11.09 24.57
CA GLY A 185 -12.42 10.14 25.39
C GLY A 185 -13.32 10.77 26.45
N ASP A 186 -13.51 12.09 26.43
CA ASP A 186 -14.22 12.83 27.47
C ASP A 186 -15.75 12.70 27.39
N ARG A 187 -16.25 12.30 26.19
CA ARG A 187 -17.69 12.22 25.95
C ARG A 187 -18.06 10.99 25.18
N LEU A 188 -18.89 10.16 25.80
CA LEU A 188 -19.49 8.98 25.16
C LEU A 188 -20.94 9.31 24.79
N ILE A 189 -21.26 9.20 23.51
CA ILE A 189 -22.61 9.35 22.98
C ILE A 189 -23.10 7.97 22.58
N MET A 190 -24.26 7.56 23.10
CA MET A 190 -24.91 6.28 22.81
C MET A 190 -26.25 6.52 22.13
N LYS A 191 -26.54 5.76 21.08
CA LYS A 191 -27.78 5.84 20.28
C LYS A 191 -28.31 4.43 19.98
N GLY A 192 -29.50 4.36 19.38
CA GLY A 192 -30.03 3.08 18.88
C GLY A 192 -30.59 2.17 19.98
N GLY A 193 -31.20 2.75 21.01
CA GLY A 193 -31.78 2.00 22.14
C GLY A 193 -30.76 1.69 23.22
N VAL A 194 -30.72 2.53 24.25
CA VAL A 194 -29.80 2.36 25.39
C VAL A 194 -30.52 1.61 26.53
N ARG A 195 -29.88 0.57 27.05
CA ARG A 195 -30.37 -0.20 28.23
C ARG A 195 -29.28 -0.24 29.27
N GLY A 196 -29.64 0.06 30.52
CA GLY A 196 -28.72 -0.02 31.66
C GLY A 196 -29.26 -0.95 32.74
N ARG A 197 -28.35 -1.68 33.40
CA ARG A 197 -28.61 -2.47 34.60
C ARG A 197 -27.64 -2.02 35.66
N PHE A 198 -28.16 -1.73 36.85
CA PHE A 198 -27.38 -1.39 38.03
C PHE A 198 -27.60 -2.49 39.08
N THR A 199 -26.53 -3.02 39.60
CA THR A 199 -26.58 -4.03 40.68
C THR A 199 -25.91 -3.40 41.90
N PRO A 200 -26.70 -2.85 42.87
CA PRO A 200 -26.13 -2.29 44.09
C PRO A 200 -25.41 -3.36 44.89
N GLN A 201 -24.22 -3.09 45.37
CA GLN A 201 -23.56 -3.92 46.36
C GLN A 201 -24.22 -3.64 47.75
N ASN A 202 -24.67 -4.69 48.39
CA ASN A 202 -25.12 -4.66 49.76
C ASN A 202 -23.95 -4.77 50.73
#